data_36b655b9fa1f789097cf8b0f44d1fd69
#
_entry.id   36b655b9fa1f789097cf8b0f44d1fd69
#
_cell.length_a   1.000
_cell.length_b   1.000
_cell.length_c   1.000
_cell.angle_alpha   90.00
_cell.angle_beta   90.00
_cell.angle_gamma   90.00
#
_symmetry.space_group_name_H-M   'P 1'
#
loop_
_entity.id
_entity.type
_entity.pdbx_description
1 polymer ?
#
loop_
_entity_poly.entity_id
_entity_poly.type
_entity_poly.pdbx_seq_one_letter_code
_entity_poly.pdbx_strand_id
1 'polypeptide(L)'
;DIPLKKTYSETQPFRRMKVRQKKEIISLGREDINPRELTGDYVTPQELYAMYENNEDVIVLDTRNEYETRVGLFENAVDLQLDTFRDFPDAIEQLPEEYKDKQIVMYCTGGIRCEKASAIMLKAGFSDVKQLEGGVLDYFNKTDGKYWNGDCFVFDERVALDTDLNETEYIYCYICLSLIHI
;
A
#
# COMPACT_ATOMS: atom_id res chain seq x y z
N ASP A 1 14.34 -9.32 -16.40
CA ASP A 1 14.43 -7.87 -16.28
C ASP A 1 13.82 -7.45 -14.94
N ILE A 2 14.44 -6.47 -14.28
CA ILE A 2 13.91 -5.90 -13.05
C ILE A 2 13.05 -4.69 -13.43
N PRO A 3 11.76 -4.65 -13.09
CA PRO A 3 10.92 -3.51 -13.38
C PRO A 3 11.43 -2.27 -12.61
N LEU A 4 11.67 -1.18 -13.33
CA LEU A 4 12.16 0.07 -12.76
C LEU A 4 10.98 1.06 -12.63
N LYS A 5 10.72 1.49 -11.41
CA LYS A 5 9.84 2.64 -11.13
C LYS A 5 10.70 3.90 -11.03
N LYS A 6 10.32 4.95 -11.76
CA LYS A 6 11.06 6.21 -11.77
C LYS A 6 10.15 7.31 -11.23
N THR A 7 10.63 8.04 -10.24
CA THR A 7 10.06 9.30 -9.76
C THR A 7 11.16 10.34 -9.74
N TYR A 8 10.79 11.59 -9.75
CA TYR A 8 11.74 12.71 -9.77
C TYR A 8 11.57 13.54 -8.49
N SER A 9 12.63 14.23 -8.08
CA SER A 9 12.65 15.13 -6.95
C SER A 9 13.61 16.28 -7.27
N GLU A 10 13.31 17.48 -6.82
CA GLU A 10 14.20 18.65 -6.97
C GLU A 10 15.44 18.54 -6.08
N THR A 11 15.30 17.87 -4.95
CA THR A 11 16.38 17.62 -3.99
C THR A 11 16.67 16.14 -3.89
N GLN A 12 17.83 15.77 -3.34
CA GLN A 12 18.18 14.38 -3.14
C GLN A 12 17.26 13.73 -2.06
N PRO A 13 16.35 12.80 -2.43
CA PRO A 13 15.34 12.27 -1.51
C PRO A 13 15.90 11.28 -0.47
N PHE A 14 17.15 10.86 -0.60
CA PHE A 14 17.85 10.01 0.36
C PHE A 14 19.22 10.57 0.69
N ARG A 15 19.56 10.65 1.97
CA ARG A 15 20.88 11.15 2.43
C ARG A 15 22.07 10.36 1.91
N ARG A 16 21.89 9.06 1.63
CA ARG A 16 22.92 8.15 1.12
C ARG A 16 22.33 6.92 0.50
N MET A 17 23.00 6.40 -0.53
CA MET A 17 22.71 5.06 -1.04
C MET A 17 23.12 4.01 -0.01
N LYS A 18 22.24 3.04 0.27
CA LYS A 18 22.46 1.98 1.22
C LYS A 18 21.95 0.64 0.68
N VAL A 19 22.85 -0.30 0.49
CA VAL A 19 22.50 -1.67 0.11
C VAL A 19 22.64 -2.57 1.33
N ARG A 20 21.58 -3.26 1.70
CA ARG A 20 21.57 -4.20 2.83
C ARG A 20 20.92 -5.51 2.42
N GLN A 21 21.56 -6.62 2.78
CA GLN A 21 20.92 -7.93 2.73
C GLN A 21 20.10 -8.10 4.01
N LYS A 22 18.83 -8.44 3.87
CA LYS A 22 17.90 -8.72 4.97
C LYS A 22 17.24 -10.07 4.74
N LYS A 23 16.85 -10.75 5.82
CA LYS A 23 16.04 -11.99 5.74
C LYS A 23 14.66 -11.70 5.17
N GLU A 24 14.07 -10.55 5.51
CA GLU A 24 12.79 -10.08 5.01
C GLU A 24 12.93 -8.64 4.54
N ILE A 25 12.40 -8.32 3.37
CA ILE A 25 12.30 -6.93 2.88
C ILE A 25 11.30 -6.17 3.76
N ILE A 26 10.13 -6.76 3.98
CA ILE A 26 9.09 -6.26 4.89
C ILE A 26 9.04 -7.19 6.09
N SER A 27 9.25 -6.64 7.28
CA SER A 27 9.26 -7.40 8.52
C SER A 27 7.84 -7.77 8.93
N LEU A 28 7.47 -9.02 8.70
CA LEU A 28 6.21 -9.61 9.13
C LEU A 28 6.41 -10.51 10.34
N GLY A 29 7.60 -11.12 10.46
CA GLY A 29 7.90 -12.08 11.52
C GLY A 29 7.29 -13.47 11.30
N ARG A 30 6.86 -13.79 10.07
CA ARG A 30 6.24 -15.05 9.66
C ARG A 30 7.08 -15.72 8.59
N GLU A 31 7.89 -16.71 9.00
CA GLU A 31 8.76 -17.46 8.09
C GLU A 31 7.97 -18.44 7.20
N ASP A 32 6.75 -18.80 7.60
CA ASP A 32 5.83 -19.67 6.84
C ASP A 32 5.16 -18.97 5.66
N ILE A 33 5.33 -17.67 5.51
CA ILE A 33 4.78 -16.86 4.40
C ILE A 33 5.83 -16.64 3.33
N ASN A 34 5.67 -17.34 2.22
CA ASN A 34 6.55 -17.25 1.05
C ASN A 34 5.77 -16.76 -0.19
N PRO A 35 5.87 -15.48 -0.57
CA PRO A 35 5.14 -14.93 -1.72
C PRO A 35 5.50 -15.58 -3.08
N ARG A 36 6.64 -16.29 -3.15
CA ARG A 36 7.01 -17.04 -4.37
C ARG A 36 6.18 -18.30 -4.57
N GLU A 37 5.62 -18.85 -3.50
CA GLU A 37 4.81 -20.07 -3.52
C GLU A 37 3.32 -19.75 -3.57
N LEU A 38 2.92 -18.68 -2.90
CA LEU A 38 1.53 -18.23 -2.82
C LEU A 38 1.49 -16.71 -2.74
N THR A 39 0.78 -16.08 -3.64
CA THR A 39 0.46 -14.65 -3.63
C THR A 39 -0.85 -14.43 -4.40
N GLY A 40 -1.54 -13.33 -4.12
CA GLY A 40 -2.76 -12.94 -4.86
C GLY A 40 -2.43 -12.48 -6.28
N ASP A 41 -3.40 -12.59 -7.16
CA ASP A 41 -3.30 -12.08 -8.53
C ASP A 41 -3.11 -10.55 -8.54
N TYR A 42 -2.55 -10.03 -9.63
CA TYR A 42 -2.38 -8.60 -9.81
C TYR A 42 -3.56 -7.97 -10.53
N VAL A 43 -3.91 -6.76 -10.09
CA VAL A 43 -4.83 -5.84 -10.76
C VAL A 43 -4.03 -4.63 -11.18
N THR A 44 -4.12 -4.26 -12.44
CA THR A 44 -3.48 -3.04 -12.94
C THR A 44 -4.15 -1.78 -12.39
N PRO A 45 -3.45 -0.63 -12.33
CA PRO A 45 -4.06 0.65 -11.99
C PRO A 45 -5.32 0.99 -12.79
N GLN A 46 -5.31 0.70 -14.10
CA GLN A 46 -6.43 0.95 -14.99
C GLN A 46 -7.64 0.05 -14.69
N GLU A 47 -7.40 -1.21 -14.32
CA GLU A 47 -8.47 -2.12 -13.89
C GLU A 47 -9.10 -1.66 -12.58
N LEU A 48 -8.31 -1.28 -11.57
CA LEU A 48 -8.85 -0.73 -10.32
C LEU A 48 -9.64 0.57 -10.59
N TYR A 49 -9.12 1.45 -11.44
CA TYR A 49 -9.84 2.64 -11.87
C TYR A 49 -11.19 2.29 -12.50
N ALA A 50 -11.23 1.31 -13.40
CA ALA A 50 -12.45 0.86 -14.04
C ALA A 50 -13.46 0.24 -13.05
N MET A 51 -12.98 -0.51 -12.03
CA MET A 51 -13.83 -1.05 -10.97
C MET A 51 -14.57 0.07 -10.22
N TYR A 52 -13.89 1.17 -9.90
CA TYR A 52 -14.52 2.36 -9.30
C TYR A 52 -15.52 3.02 -10.26
N GLU A 53 -15.16 3.23 -11.53
CA GLU A 53 -16.06 3.83 -12.53
C GLU A 53 -17.35 3.01 -12.70
N ASN A 54 -17.25 1.70 -12.68
CA ASN A 54 -18.37 0.79 -12.87
C ASN A 54 -19.16 0.53 -11.57
N ASN A 55 -18.71 1.08 -10.43
CA ASN A 55 -19.26 0.78 -9.10
C ASN A 55 -19.32 -0.74 -8.82
N GLU A 56 -18.25 -1.48 -9.14
CA GLU A 56 -18.17 -2.90 -8.89
C GLU A 56 -18.20 -3.21 -7.38
N ASP A 57 -18.81 -4.33 -6.97
CA ASP A 57 -18.83 -4.78 -5.57
C ASP A 57 -17.47 -5.39 -5.18
N VAL A 58 -16.48 -4.54 -5.04
CA VAL A 58 -15.10 -4.89 -4.67
C VAL A 58 -14.73 -4.23 -3.34
N ILE A 59 -14.04 -4.98 -2.49
CA ILE A 59 -13.47 -4.45 -1.25
C ILE A 59 -12.07 -3.95 -1.56
N VAL A 60 -11.84 -2.66 -1.42
CA VAL A 60 -10.49 -2.08 -1.53
C VAL A 60 -9.88 -2.02 -0.14
N LEU A 61 -8.77 -2.76 0.09
CA LEU A 61 -8.18 -2.95 1.42
C LEU A 61 -6.82 -2.28 1.51
N ASP A 62 -6.67 -1.34 2.45
CA ASP A 62 -5.38 -0.72 2.73
C ASP A 62 -4.54 -1.60 3.66
N THR A 63 -3.32 -1.93 3.23
CA THR A 63 -2.36 -2.72 4.03
C THR A 63 -1.29 -1.86 4.69
N ARG A 64 -1.45 -0.54 4.66
CA ARG A 64 -0.50 0.42 5.23
C ARG A 64 -0.75 0.63 6.72
N ASN A 65 0.20 1.28 7.37
CA ASN A 65 0.08 1.66 8.76
C ASN A 65 -0.81 2.90 8.91
N GLU A 66 -1.40 3.09 10.09
CA GLU A 66 -2.33 4.18 10.40
C GLU A 66 -1.74 5.57 10.09
N TYR A 67 -0.46 5.81 10.37
CA TYR A 67 0.16 7.10 10.05
C TYR A 67 0.26 7.38 8.54
N GLU A 68 0.22 6.36 7.69
CA GLU A 68 0.17 6.51 6.23
C GLU A 68 -1.26 6.75 5.75
N THR A 69 -2.25 6.02 6.32
CA THR A 69 -3.66 6.16 5.92
C THR A 69 -4.25 7.51 6.31
N ARG A 70 -3.76 8.12 7.41
CA ARG A 70 -4.12 9.48 7.82
C ARG A 70 -3.70 10.57 6.81
N VAL A 71 -2.71 10.31 5.98
CA VAL A 71 -2.26 11.24 4.94
C VAL A 71 -3.17 11.16 3.70
N GLY A 72 -3.64 9.97 3.38
CA GLY A 72 -4.61 9.76 2.31
C GLY A 72 -4.85 8.29 2.04
N LEU A 73 -6.00 7.99 1.43
CA LEU A 73 -6.47 6.63 1.11
C LEU A 73 -7.47 6.65 -0.05
N PHE A 74 -7.70 5.50 -0.68
CA PHE A 74 -8.75 5.37 -1.67
C PHE A 74 -10.14 5.57 -1.08
N GLU A 75 -11.07 6.10 -1.87
CA GLU A 75 -12.48 6.23 -1.49
C GLU A 75 -13.04 4.86 -1.08
N ASN A 76 -13.77 4.85 0.03
CA ASN A 76 -14.38 3.65 0.60
C ASN A 76 -13.40 2.49 0.91
N ALA A 77 -12.09 2.74 0.97
CA ALA A 77 -11.14 1.72 1.36
C ALA A 77 -11.34 1.30 2.81
N VAL A 78 -11.16 0.01 3.07
CA VAL A 78 -11.10 -0.54 4.42
C VAL A 78 -9.72 -0.28 4.99
N ASP A 79 -9.66 0.55 6.03
CA ASP A 79 -8.44 0.83 6.81
C ASP A 79 -8.41 -0.09 8.03
N LEU A 80 -7.37 -0.91 8.12
CA LEU A 80 -7.17 -1.84 9.23
C LEU A 80 -6.58 -1.16 10.49
N GLN A 81 -6.23 0.12 10.42
CA GLN A 81 -5.65 0.91 11.52
C GLN A 81 -4.41 0.24 12.16
N LEU A 82 -3.51 -0.25 11.32
CA LEU A 82 -2.32 -0.97 11.75
C LEU A 82 -1.30 -0.03 12.38
N ASP A 83 -0.87 -0.30 13.61
CA ASP A 83 0.32 0.34 14.18
C ASP A 83 1.57 -0.05 13.41
N THR A 84 1.70 -1.33 13.11
CA THR A 84 2.77 -1.90 12.29
C THR A 84 2.23 -2.99 11.35
N PHE A 85 2.91 -3.26 10.25
CA PHE A 85 2.52 -4.34 9.35
C PHE A 85 2.56 -5.73 9.98
N ARG A 86 3.21 -5.89 11.14
CA ARG A 86 3.21 -7.16 11.90
C ARG A 86 1.84 -7.50 12.48
N ASP A 87 1.00 -6.49 12.67
CA ASP A 87 -0.33 -6.64 13.24
C ASP A 87 -1.36 -7.08 12.18
N PHE A 88 -0.96 -7.08 10.90
CA PHE A 88 -1.82 -7.44 9.78
C PHE A 88 -2.51 -8.81 9.92
N PRO A 89 -1.81 -9.90 10.33
CA PRO A 89 -2.46 -11.21 10.50
C PRO A 89 -3.61 -11.18 11.52
N ASP A 90 -3.42 -10.50 12.64
CA ASP A 90 -4.44 -10.40 13.69
C ASP A 90 -5.58 -9.45 13.29
N ALA A 91 -5.27 -8.40 12.53
CA ALA A 91 -6.27 -7.44 12.06
C ALA A 91 -7.25 -8.06 11.05
N ILE A 92 -6.79 -8.92 10.15
CA ILE A 92 -7.69 -9.58 9.18
C ILE A 92 -8.65 -10.58 9.82
N GLU A 93 -8.33 -11.11 11.01
CA GLU A 93 -9.23 -11.98 11.77
C GLU A 93 -10.45 -11.22 12.30
N GLN A 94 -10.39 -9.89 12.37
CA GLN A 94 -11.49 -9.02 12.80
C GLN A 94 -12.40 -8.59 11.64
N LEU A 95 -12.02 -8.90 10.39
CA LEU A 95 -12.84 -8.58 9.22
C LEU A 95 -14.15 -9.38 9.24
N PRO A 96 -15.25 -8.83 8.70
CA PRO A 96 -16.50 -9.56 8.56
C PRO A 96 -16.31 -10.88 7.81
N GLU A 97 -16.91 -11.96 8.30
CA GLU A 97 -16.78 -13.29 7.70
C GLU A 97 -17.24 -13.31 6.22
N GLU A 98 -18.25 -12.48 5.89
CA GLU A 98 -18.76 -12.30 4.53
C GLU A 98 -17.72 -11.76 3.53
N TYR A 99 -16.61 -11.15 4.01
CA TYR A 99 -15.53 -10.68 3.13
C TYR A 99 -14.73 -11.83 2.54
N LYS A 100 -14.79 -13.03 3.13
CA LYS A 100 -14.06 -14.20 2.62
C LYS A 100 -14.51 -14.65 1.23
N ASP A 101 -15.78 -14.41 0.90
CA ASP A 101 -16.38 -14.78 -0.37
C ASP A 101 -16.42 -13.61 -1.38
N LYS A 102 -15.95 -12.42 -0.99
CA LYS A 102 -15.90 -11.23 -1.85
C LYS A 102 -14.56 -11.05 -2.52
N GLN A 103 -14.58 -10.35 -3.65
CA GLN A 103 -13.36 -9.88 -4.29
C GLN A 103 -12.73 -8.78 -3.45
N ILE A 104 -11.45 -8.96 -3.13
CA ILE A 104 -10.65 -7.99 -2.38
C ILE A 104 -9.48 -7.53 -3.24
N VAL A 105 -9.33 -6.24 -3.44
CA VAL A 105 -8.14 -5.62 -4.05
C VAL A 105 -7.39 -4.88 -2.97
N MET A 106 -6.21 -5.39 -2.62
CA MET A 106 -5.38 -4.75 -1.61
C MET A 106 -4.29 -3.88 -2.22
N TYR A 107 -3.89 -2.86 -1.49
CA TYR A 107 -2.83 -1.96 -1.92
C TYR A 107 -1.92 -1.52 -0.77
N CYS A 108 -0.73 -1.04 -1.14
CA CYS A 108 0.16 -0.26 -0.29
C CYS A 108 0.87 0.78 -1.16
N THR A 109 1.78 1.56 -0.61
CA THR A 109 2.50 2.63 -1.34
C THR A 109 3.17 2.13 -2.61
N GLY A 110 3.92 1.03 -2.55
CA GLY A 110 4.70 0.51 -3.69
C GLY A 110 4.39 -0.95 -4.11
N GLY A 111 3.36 -1.59 -3.53
CA GLY A 111 2.96 -2.97 -3.86
C GLY A 111 3.68 -4.07 -3.07
N ILE A 112 4.76 -3.78 -2.36
CA ILE A 112 5.63 -4.81 -1.77
C ILE A 112 5.01 -5.52 -0.55
N ARG A 113 4.27 -4.80 0.30
CA ARG A 113 3.56 -5.40 1.45
C ARG A 113 2.46 -6.35 0.99
N CYS A 114 1.80 -6.01 -0.11
CA CYS A 114 0.67 -6.78 -0.64
C CYS A 114 1.04 -8.21 -1.04
N GLU A 115 2.26 -8.45 -1.49
CA GLU A 115 2.71 -9.80 -1.81
C GLU A 115 2.62 -10.76 -0.61
N LYS A 116 3.01 -10.29 0.59
CA LYS A 116 2.87 -11.07 1.82
C LYS A 116 1.45 -11.03 2.37
N ALA A 117 0.80 -9.87 2.34
CA ALA A 117 -0.55 -9.70 2.83
C ALA A 117 -1.54 -10.60 2.09
N SER A 118 -1.47 -10.68 0.75
CA SER A 118 -2.32 -11.56 -0.04
C SER A 118 -2.10 -13.04 0.28
N ALA A 119 -0.85 -13.45 0.48
CA ALA A 119 -0.54 -14.82 0.89
C ALA A 119 -1.17 -15.18 2.24
N ILE A 120 -1.17 -14.24 3.20
CA ILE A 120 -1.79 -14.45 4.52
C ILE A 120 -3.31 -14.58 4.37
N MET A 121 -3.95 -13.66 3.62
CA MET A 121 -5.40 -13.69 3.43
C MET A 121 -5.86 -14.97 2.73
N LEU A 122 -5.17 -15.40 1.68
CA LEU A 122 -5.45 -16.67 0.99
C LEU A 122 -5.34 -17.87 1.95
N LYS A 123 -4.31 -17.90 2.82
CA LYS A 123 -4.18 -18.93 3.86
C LYS A 123 -5.27 -18.84 4.94
N ALA A 124 -5.79 -17.65 5.21
CA ALA A 124 -6.91 -17.44 6.15
C ALA A 124 -8.29 -17.75 5.54
N GLY A 125 -8.33 -18.18 4.26
CA GLY A 125 -9.55 -18.65 3.62
C GLY A 125 -10.31 -17.60 2.81
N PHE A 126 -9.72 -16.43 2.54
CA PHE A 126 -10.29 -15.47 1.59
C PHE A 126 -10.14 -16.02 0.17
N SER A 127 -11.22 -16.04 -0.62
CA SER A 127 -11.28 -16.79 -1.88
C SER A 127 -10.77 -16.02 -3.10
N ASP A 128 -11.00 -14.71 -3.17
CA ASP A 128 -10.60 -13.84 -4.30
C ASP A 128 -9.82 -12.63 -3.80
N VAL A 129 -8.51 -12.81 -3.64
CA VAL A 129 -7.59 -11.78 -3.14
C VAL A 129 -6.66 -11.35 -4.25
N LYS A 130 -6.73 -10.08 -4.61
CA LYS A 130 -5.89 -9.44 -5.62
C LYS A 130 -5.08 -8.31 -5.00
N GLN A 131 -4.04 -7.87 -5.71
CA GLN A 131 -3.15 -6.80 -5.28
C GLN A 131 -2.92 -5.79 -6.39
N LEU A 132 -2.93 -4.50 -6.02
CA LEU A 132 -2.68 -3.41 -6.96
C LEU A 132 -1.23 -3.43 -7.43
N GLU A 133 -1.03 -3.68 -8.72
CA GLU A 133 0.29 -3.69 -9.35
C GLU A 133 0.97 -2.34 -9.16
N GLY A 134 2.17 -2.38 -8.60
CA GLY A 134 2.94 -1.16 -8.37
C GLY A 134 2.46 -0.27 -7.23
N GLY A 135 1.31 -0.55 -6.61
CA GLY A 135 0.74 0.20 -5.51
C GLY A 135 0.25 1.59 -5.90
N VAL A 136 0.02 2.44 -4.89
CA VAL A 136 -0.53 3.80 -5.06
C VAL A 136 0.31 4.66 -6.00
N LEU A 137 1.64 4.61 -5.89
CA LEU A 137 2.51 5.43 -6.73
C LEU A 137 2.40 5.08 -8.23
N ASP A 138 2.18 3.80 -8.56
CA ASP A 138 1.97 3.40 -9.95
C ASP A 138 0.53 3.72 -10.41
N TYR A 139 -0.43 3.71 -9.49
CA TYR A 139 -1.78 4.18 -9.75
C TYR A 139 -1.78 5.67 -10.14
N PHE A 140 -1.11 6.54 -9.40
CA PHE A 140 -0.96 7.95 -9.74
C PHE A 140 -0.26 8.15 -11.10
N ASN A 141 0.80 7.38 -11.35
CA ASN A 141 1.58 7.47 -12.59
C ASN A 141 0.80 7.03 -13.85
N LYS A 142 -0.20 6.15 -13.70
CA LYS A 142 -0.95 5.55 -14.82
C LYS A 142 -2.40 6.04 -14.94
N THR A 143 -2.86 6.80 -13.95
CA THR A 143 -4.20 7.40 -13.90
C THR A 143 -4.08 8.88 -13.52
N ASP A 144 -5.20 9.56 -13.38
CA ASP A 144 -5.26 10.94 -12.88
C ASP A 144 -5.36 11.04 -11.35
N GLY A 145 -5.14 9.91 -10.64
CA GLY A 145 -5.30 9.84 -9.18
C GLY A 145 -6.74 9.92 -8.68
N LYS A 146 -7.74 9.91 -9.57
CA LYS A 146 -9.16 9.90 -9.20
C LYS A 146 -9.45 8.73 -8.24
N TYR A 147 -10.42 8.91 -7.34
CA TYR A 147 -10.78 7.99 -6.25
C TYR A 147 -9.75 7.90 -5.11
N TRP A 148 -8.71 8.72 -5.13
CA TRP A 148 -7.81 8.89 -4.00
C TRP A 148 -8.14 10.19 -3.27
N ASN A 149 -8.19 10.14 -1.94
CA ASN A 149 -8.40 11.30 -1.07
C ASN A 149 -7.11 11.61 -0.29
N GLY A 150 -6.64 12.84 -0.37
CA GLY A 150 -5.42 13.31 0.30
C GLY A 150 -4.16 13.02 -0.49
N ASP A 151 -3.02 12.90 0.21
CA ASP A 151 -1.69 12.68 -0.36
C ASP A 151 -1.18 11.27 -0.05
N CYS A 152 -0.12 10.83 -0.70
CA CYS A 152 0.47 9.51 -0.46
C CYS A 152 1.75 9.63 0.34
N PHE A 153 1.78 9.07 1.56
CA PHE A 153 3.00 8.97 2.36
C PHE A 153 4.07 8.14 1.65
N VAL A 154 5.31 8.65 1.63
CA VAL A 154 6.49 7.98 1.09
C VAL A 154 7.61 7.91 2.12
N PHE A 155 8.48 6.88 2.02
CA PHE A 155 9.52 6.58 3.01
C PHE A 155 10.87 7.27 2.69
N ASP A 156 10.84 8.49 2.15
CA ASP A 156 12.02 9.28 1.87
C ASP A 156 11.86 10.73 2.37
N GLU A 157 12.82 11.60 2.09
CA GLU A 157 12.85 12.99 2.61
C GLU A 157 11.69 13.86 2.08
N ARG A 158 10.97 13.41 1.05
CA ARG A 158 9.78 14.12 0.53
C ARG A 158 8.55 13.97 1.42
N VAL A 159 8.53 12.98 2.29
CA VAL A 159 7.48 12.65 3.27
C VAL A 159 6.14 12.25 2.66
N ALA A 160 5.54 13.06 1.78
CA ALA A 160 4.32 12.73 1.05
C ALA A 160 4.32 13.32 -0.36
N LEU A 161 3.56 12.71 -1.25
CA LEU A 161 3.37 13.14 -2.64
C LEU A 161 1.89 13.31 -2.93
N ASP A 162 1.55 14.33 -3.72
CA ASP A 162 0.22 14.51 -4.29
C ASP A 162 -0.05 13.49 -5.43
N THR A 163 -1.22 13.55 -6.04
CA THR A 163 -1.63 12.66 -7.14
C THR A 163 -0.84 12.88 -8.43
N ASP A 164 -0.20 14.04 -8.59
CA ASP A 164 0.71 14.36 -9.71
C ASP A 164 2.17 13.97 -9.40
N LEU A 165 2.41 13.31 -8.25
CA LEU A 165 3.72 12.90 -7.73
C LEU A 165 4.65 14.07 -7.37
N ASN A 166 4.11 15.26 -7.10
CA ASN A 166 4.86 16.38 -6.56
C ASN A 166 5.02 16.27 -5.04
N GLU A 167 6.10 16.86 -4.51
CA GLU A 167 6.32 16.98 -3.07
C GLU A 167 5.27 17.89 -2.44
N THR A 168 4.77 17.50 -1.26
CA THR A 168 3.79 18.25 -0.50
C THR A 168 4.40 18.97 0.69
N GLU A 169 3.61 19.73 1.44
CA GLU A 169 4.08 20.52 2.60
C GLU A 169 4.23 19.70 3.90
N TYR A 170 4.11 18.36 3.84
CA TYR A 170 4.31 17.52 5.02
C TYR A 170 5.78 17.49 5.44
N ILE A 171 6.02 17.66 6.74
CA ILE A 171 7.34 17.53 7.35
C ILE A 171 7.28 16.64 8.59
N TYR A 172 8.44 16.16 9.01
CA TYR A 172 8.57 15.48 10.30
C TYR A 172 8.82 16.48 11.44
N CYS A 173 8.15 16.27 12.57
CA CYS A 173 8.51 16.95 13.79
C CYS A 173 9.93 16.60 14.21
N TYR A 174 10.77 17.59 14.49
CA TYR A 174 12.17 17.39 14.92
C TYR A 174 12.31 16.66 16.25
N ILE A 175 11.27 16.71 17.09
CA ILE A 175 11.32 16.16 18.45
C ILE A 175 10.79 14.75 18.50
N CYS A 176 9.59 14.49 17.94
CA CYS A 176 8.92 13.20 18.07
C CYS A 176 8.79 12.43 16.75
N LEU A 177 9.26 13.00 15.64
CA LEU A 177 9.19 12.43 14.28
C LEU A 177 7.76 12.15 13.79
N SER A 178 6.75 12.70 14.44
CA SER A 178 5.38 12.66 13.92
C SER A 178 5.24 13.53 12.67
N LEU A 179 4.29 13.19 11.82
CA LEU A 179 3.95 14.01 10.65
C LEU A 179 3.31 15.32 11.08
N ILE A 180 3.72 16.41 10.45
CA ILE A 180 3.12 17.74 10.59
C ILE A 180 2.75 18.22 9.19
N HIS A 181 1.50 18.64 9.04
CA HIS A 181 1.06 19.41 7.89
C HIS A 181 1.14 20.89 8.23
N ILE A 182 1.82 21.70 7.43
CA ILE A 182 2.03 23.13 7.62
C ILE A 182 1.01 23.90 6.79
#